data_22215dc3a4f5c992779f60807c0015fa
#
_entry.id   22215dc3a4f5c992779f60807c0015fa
#
_cell.length_a   1.000
_cell.length_b   1.000
_cell.length_c   1.000
_cell.angle_alpha   90.00
_cell.angle_beta   90.00
_cell.angle_gamma   90.00
#
_symmetry.space_group_name_H-M   'P 1'
#
loop_
_entity.id
_entity.type
_entity.pdbx_description
1 polymer ?
#
loop_
_entity_poly.entity_id
_entity_poly.type
_entity_poly.pdbx_seq_one_letter_code
_entity_poly.pdbx_strand_id
1 'polypeptide(L)'
;MAGMDDMNGMGGTCDCDINVTTRRLMVESVVGDATKQVNVVRTITLPIFEHNQILAKKIESVDTEIRDVSHKIIDDKVIVEATLHKQIYYVECVTGDVQEFTVPDERVTEFVHIEGARPGMEARVRVNIEFCDIEPIKMAGKDCFRQFQQTCILRIRVRIVEMVEVDVVTNVSGTGITPTFQTITIDNVIGRGCQQHTITDSIIDLDDLPEGQRAYKIKNVDAEIRNTETRILPNKVIVKGVLHKQIFYVITPVGEVKEISVDVPFNVFVEVPGARVGANVSTDIRIEYVDAKIINGNKIKETVVLEICATVSESLTINVVTAVAGARVETRTLRVQSSVGRNCRQANILADIETPELARKVARVDARLRNLTAEIIPDKVIVKGVLHKQIFYVAASNDQLREVSVDEPFTEFVHVEGAQPGDTVDITGRIEYVNVEAADHPPTRRWRQTAVLEICANVSETTEITVVTAVFADVQPQPDCPPGTTFDYVIQKGDTLSSIARANNTTVQAILAVNPQITNPNIIFVGRTIKIPCPMGMG
;
A
#
# COMPACT_ATOMS: atom_id res chain seq x y z
N MET A 1 -55.31 60.64 -28.05
CA MET A 1 -53.96 61.01 -28.43
C MET A 1 -53.13 59.78 -28.35
N ALA A 2 -52.78 59.35 -29.52
CA ALA A 2 -51.64 58.53 -29.94
C ALA A 2 -51.39 57.22 -29.21
N GLY A 3 -51.93 56.17 -29.76
CA GLY A 3 -51.40 54.81 -29.64
C GLY A 3 -50.30 54.60 -30.67
N MET A 4 -49.24 53.97 -30.28
CA MET A 4 -48.22 53.38 -31.14
C MET A 4 -48.32 51.87 -31.05
N ASP A 5 -48.63 51.27 -32.19
CA ASP A 5 -48.65 49.83 -32.41
C ASP A 5 -47.26 49.29 -32.32
N ASP A 6 -47.03 48.36 -31.44
CA ASP A 6 -45.84 47.49 -31.43
C ASP A 6 -46.10 46.23 -32.25
N MET A 7 -45.48 46.17 -33.41
CA MET A 7 -45.31 44.92 -34.14
C MET A 7 -44.15 44.11 -33.49
N ASN A 8 -44.53 43.18 -32.65
CA ASN A 8 -43.60 42.24 -32.08
C ASN A 8 -43.40 41.07 -33.06
N GLY A 9 -42.30 41.07 -33.74
CA GLY A 9 -41.84 39.93 -34.54
C GLY A 9 -41.50 38.76 -33.63
N MET A 10 -42.25 37.68 -33.78
CA MET A 10 -41.91 36.39 -33.17
C MET A 10 -40.63 35.83 -33.81
N GLY A 11 -39.49 36.18 -33.26
CA GLY A 11 -38.26 35.44 -33.39
C GLY A 11 -38.20 34.40 -32.29
N GLY A 12 -38.61 33.17 -32.56
CA GLY A 12 -38.45 32.07 -31.61
C GLY A 12 -36.96 31.72 -31.48
N THR A 13 -36.34 32.31 -30.47
CA THR A 13 -35.08 31.78 -29.94
C THR A 13 -35.43 30.57 -29.08
N CYS A 14 -35.15 29.37 -29.56
CA CYS A 14 -35.04 28.22 -28.67
C CYS A 14 -33.87 28.49 -27.74
N ASP A 15 -34.14 29.14 -26.65
CA ASP A 15 -33.23 29.30 -25.52
C ASP A 15 -33.27 27.97 -24.74
N CYS A 16 -32.52 27.00 -25.23
CA CYS A 16 -32.29 25.74 -24.50
C CYS A 16 -31.30 26.03 -23.39
N ASP A 17 -31.70 26.76 -22.37
CA ASP A 17 -30.92 26.99 -21.17
C ASP A 17 -30.74 25.67 -20.43
N ILE A 18 -29.62 24.97 -20.69
CA ILE A 18 -29.19 23.85 -19.89
C ILE A 18 -28.31 24.39 -18.75
N ASN A 19 -28.82 24.27 -17.54
CA ASN A 19 -28.08 24.61 -16.33
C ASN A 19 -27.40 23.34 -15.82
N VAL A 20 -26.07 23.33 -15.76
CA VAL A 20 -25.23 22.20 -15.30
C VAL A 20 -24.50 22.63 -14.05
N THR A 21 -24.61 21.82 -13.00
CA THR A 21 -23.78 21.95 -11.79
C THR A 21 -22.78 20.81 -11.77
N THR A 22 -21.51 21.15 -11.65
CA THR A 22 -20.43 20.17 -11.55
C THR A 22 -19.76 20.24 -10.19
N ARG A 23 -19.18 19.12 -9.79
CA ARG A 23 -18.30 19.04 -8.62
C ARG A 23 -17.01 18.37 -9.01
N ARG A 24 -15.88 18.99 -8.65
CA ARG A 24 -14.57 18.42 -8.84
C ARG A 24 -14.28 17.39 -7.75
N LEU A 25 -13.88 16.20 -8.17
CA LEU A 25 -13.49 15.09 -7.31
C LEU A 25 -12.07 14.69 -7.64
N MET A 26 -11.30 14.32 -6.62
CA MET A 26 -10.03 13.64 -6.77
C MET A 26 -10.18 12.24 -6.17
N VAL A 27 -10.18 11.24 -7.02
CA VAL A 27 -10.42 9.86 -6.62
C VAL A 27 -9.23 8.98 -6.97
N GLU A 28 -8.98 7.99 -6.12
CA GLU A 28 -8.07 6.92 -6.43
C GLU A 28 -8.81 5.88 -7.27
N SER A 29 -8.44 5.78 -8.54
CA SER A 29 -9.04 4.80 -9.46
C SER A 29 -8.18 3.55 -9.52
N VAL A 30 -8.80 2.39 -9.31
CA VAL A 30 -8.12 1.09 -9.40
C VAL A 30 -7.95 0.71 -10.88
N VAL A 31 -6.71 0.65 -11.35
CA VAL A 31 -6.38 0.18 -12.69
C VAL A 31 -6.49 -1.33 -12.77
N GLY A 32 -5.91 -2.03 -11.78
CA GLY A 32 -5.98 -3.48 -11.68
C GLY A 32 -5.47 -4.02 -10.34
N ASP A 33 -5.86 -5.25 -10.05
CA ASP A 33 -5.43 -6.02 -8.86
C ASP A 33 -5.13 -7.45 -9.33
N ALA A 34 -3.98 -7.98 -8.95
CA ALA A 34 -3.59 -9.34 -9.30
C ALA A 34 -2.78 -10.01 -8.20
N THR A 35 -2.92 -11.32 -8.10
CA THR A 35 -2.18 -12.15 -7.15
C THR A 35 -1.43 -13.24 -7.91
N LYS A 36 -0.17 -13.45 -7.51
CA LYS A 36 0.69 -14.51 -8.06
C LYS A 36 1.28 -15.33 -6.93
N GLN A 37 1.24 -16.65 -7.06
CA GLN A 37 2.02 -17.56 -6.21
C GLN A 37 3.35 -17.90 -6.87
N VAL A 38 4.39 -17.95 -6.06
CA VAL A 38 5.76 -18.23 -6.48
C VAL A 38 6.36 -19.32 -5.62
N ASN A 39 6.88 -20.37 -6.26
CA ASN A 39 7.58 -21.44 -5.58
C ASN A 39 9.07 -21.15 -5.58
N VAL A 40 9.65 -21.08 -4.38
CA VAL A 40 11.09 -20.89 -4.16
C VAL A 40 11.66 -22.19 -3.65
N VAL A 41 12.34 -22.92 -4.54
CA VAL A 41 12.89 -24.25 -4.23
C VAL A 41 14.41 -24.18 -4.33
N ARG A 42 15.11 -24.52 -3.25
CA ARG A 42 16.58 -24.50 -3.20
C ARG A 42 17.17 -25.61 -2.33
N THR A 43 18.43 -25.93 -2.60
CA THR A 43 19.22 -26.77 -1.73
C THR A 43 20.04 -25.90 -0.79
N ILE A 44 19.86 -26.09 0.51
CA ILE A 44 20.65 -25.46 1.57
C ILE A 44 21.72 -26.43 2.01
N THR A 45 22.95 -25.93 2.18
CA THR A 45 24.09 -26.76 2.63
C THR A 45 24.68 -26.11 3.88
N LEU A 46 24.72 -26.85 4.98
CA LEU A 46 25.36 -26.39 6.21
C LEU A 46 26.87 -26.13 5.99
N PRO A 47 27.45 -25.12 6.65
CA PRO A 47 28.83 -24.72 6.45
C PRO A 47 29.83 -25.79 6.91
N ILE A 48 31.10 -25.54 6.61
CA ILE A 48 32.26 -26.32 7.11
C ILE A 48 33.04 -25.37 8.00
N PHE A 49 33.25 -25.72 9.26
CA PHE A 49 34.11 -25.00 10.19
C PHE A 49 35.39 -25.79 10.48
N GLU A 50 36.54 -25.14 10.39
CA GLU A 50 37.85 -25.68 10.76
C GLU A 50 38.11 -27.12 10.27
N HIS A 51 37.80 -27.42 9.00
CA HIS A 51 37.89 -28.73 8.38
C HIS A 51 36.86 -29.78 8.87
N ASN A 52 35.99 -29.44 9.82
CA ASN A 52 34.89 -30.29 10.27
C ASN A 52 33.59 -29.97 9.54
N GLN A 53 32.95 -30.99 8.98
CA GLN A 53 31.64 -30.86 8.38
C GLN A 53 30.58 -30.83 9.49
N ILE A 54 29.80 -29.75 9.54
CA ILE A 54 28.63 -29.71 10.42
C ILE A 54 27.55 -30.59 9.80
N LEU A 55 27.00 -31.47 10.60
CA LEU A 55 25.92 -32.38 10.23
C LEU A 55 24.76 -32.20 11.20
N ALA A 56 23.55 -32.06 10.67
CA ALA A 56 22.33 -32.00 11.43
C ALA A 56 21.62 -33.35 11.46
N LYS A 57 21.11 -33.73 12.61
CA LYS A 57 20.23 -34.89 12.79
C LYS A 57 18.82 -34.60 12.31
N LYS A 58 18.32 -33.40 12.59
CA LYS A 58 17.02 -32.89 12.14
C LYS A 58 17.03 -31.37 12.13
N ILE A 59 16.12 -30.77 11.40
CA ILE A 59 15.73 -29.37 11.58
C ILE A 59 14.76 -29.31 12.76
N GLU A 60 14.98 -28.41 13.69
CA GLU A 60 14.11 -28.18 14.84
C GLU A 60 13.05 -27.16 14.52
N SER A 61 13.48 -26.03 13.93
CA SER A 61 12.59 -24.97 13.47
C SER A 61 13.24 -24.14 12.39
N VAL A 62 12.41 -23.43 11.61
CA VAL A 62 12.83 -22.50 10.58
C VAL A 62 12.13 -21.17 10.82
N ASP A 63 12.91 -20.13 10.98
CA ASP A 63 12.40 -18.77 11.03
C ASP A 63 12.54 -18.13 9.65
N THR A 64 11.45 -17.63 9.07
CA THR A 64 11.41 -17.07 7.72
C THR A 64 10.77 -15.70 7.72
N GLU A 65 11.35 -14.79 6.94
CA GLU A 65 10.88 -13.42 6.85
C GLU A 65 11.07 -12.87 5.44
N ILE A 66 10.10 -12.06 4.98
CA ILE A 66 10.25 -11.26 3.76
C ILE A 66 10.80 -9.90 4.14
N ARG A 67 11.89 -9.50 3.47
CA ARG A 67 12.57 -8.21 3.63
C ARG A 67 12.70 -7.49 2.29
N ASP A 68 13.02 -6.20 2.31
CA ASP A 68 13.42 -5.38 1.15
C ASP A 68 12.46 -5.50 -0.04
N VAL A 69 11.14 -5.44 0.24
CA VAL A 69 10.15 -5.46 -0.85
C VAL A 69 10.25 -4.17 -1.64
N SER A 70 10.61 -4.30 -2.91
CA SER A 70 10.64 -3.19 -3.86
C SER A 70 9.89 -3.56 -5.14
N HIS A 71 9.52 -2.54 -5.92
CA HIS A 71 8.81 -2.78 -7.15
C HIS A 71 9.12 -1.74 -8.22
N LYS A 72 8.88 -2.11 -9.48
CA LYS A 72 8.96 -1.22 -10.63
C LYS A 72 7.79 -1.48 -11.57
N ILE A 73 7.07 -0.42 -11.92
CA ILE A 73 5.97 -0.49 -12.87
C ILE A 73 6.53 -0.29 -14.28
N ILE A 74 6.15 -1.17 -15.18
CA ILE A 74 6.36 -1.08 -16.64
C ILE A 74 5.01 -1.32 -17.32
N ASP A 75 4.91 -1.11 -18.64
CA ASP A 75 3.66 -1.28 -19.36
C ASP A 75 3.08 -2.69 -19.14
N ASP A 76 1.83 -2.73 -18.64
CA ASP A 76 1.03 -3.93 -18.32
C ASP A 76 1.65 -4.89 -17.30
N LYS A 77 2.69 -4.49 -16.56
CA LYS A 77 3.37 -5.35 -15.60
C LYS A 77 3.95 -4.58 -14.43
N VAL A 78 4.07 -5.28 -13.30
CA VAL A 78 4.83 -4.84 -12.13
C VAL A 78 5.91 -5.86 -11.84
N ILE A 79 7.16 -5.43 -11.86
CA ILE A 79 8.29 -6.24 -11.39
C ILE A 79 8.35 -6.06 -9.88
N VAL A 80 8.34 -7.15 -9.13
CA VAL A 80 8.44 -7.18 -7.68
C VAL A 80 9.73 -7.89 -7.31
N GLU A 81 10.53 -7.24 -6.47
CA GLU A 81 11.72 -7.81 -5.87
C GLU A 81 11.51 -7.91 -4.36
N ALA A 82 11.90 -9.03 -3.78
CA ALA A 82 11.83 -9.26 -2.35
C ALA A 82 12.99 -10.14 -1.91
N THR A 83 13.38 -10.01 -0.65
CA THR A 83 14.43 -10.84 -0.04
C THR A 83 13.78 -11.82 0.93
N LEU A 84 13.98 -13.11 0.71
CA LEU A 84 13.59 -14.17 1.64
C LEU A 84 14.76 -14.45 2.58
N HIS A 85 14.63 -13.98 3.82
CA HIS A 85 15.57 -14.22 4.90
C HIS A 85 15.17 -15.46 5.70
N LYS A 86 16.17 -16.27 6.13
CA LYS A 86 15.93 -17.53 6.85
C LYS A 86 16.97 -17.77 7.92
N GLN A 87 16.50 -18.16 9.09
CA GLN A 87 17.31 -18.75 10.17
C GLN A 87 16.84 -20.17 10.41
N ILE A 88 17.77 -21.11 10.41
CA ILE A 88 17.50 -22.53 10.62
C ILE A 88 18.08 -22.94 11.96
N TYR A 89 17.22 -23.47 12.81
CA TYR A 89 17.63 -24.11 14.05
C TYR A 89 17.65 -25.63 13.82
N TYR A 90 18.80 -26.25 14.05
CA TYR A 90 18.99 -27.69 13.80
C TYR A 90 19.66 -28.37 15.00
N VAL A 91 19.35 -29.66 15.18
CA VAL A 91 20.02 -30.49 16.18
C VAL A 91 21.31 -31.03 15.57
N GLU A 92 22.47 -30.64 16.12
CA GLU A 92 23.75 -31.13 15.68
C GLU A 92 23.90 -32.63 15.95
N CYS A 93 24.50 -33.34 15.01
CA CYS A 93 24.57 -34.81 15.04
C CYS A 93 25.52 -35.37 16.10
N VAL A 94 26.57 -34.65 16.41
CA VAL A 94 27.65 -35.12 17.33
C VAL A 94 27.28 -34.78 18.77
N THR A 95 26.91 -33.53 19.04
CA THR A 95 26.63 -33.05 20.40
C THR A 95 25.21 -33.26 20.84
N GLY A 96 24.25 -33.28 19.88
CA GLY A 96 22.85 -33.28 20.14
C GLY A 96 22.27 -31.92 20.55
N ASP A 97 23.12 -30.88 20.54
CA ASP A 97 22.71 -29.53 20.88
C ASP A 97 21.97 -28.86 19.71
N VAL A 98 21.09 -27.91 20.03
CA VAL A 98 20.45 -27.05 19.04
C VAL A 98 21.44 -25.96 18.64
N GLN A 99 21.70 -25.87 17.35
CA GLN A 99 22.57 -24.88 16.73
C GLN A 99 21.77 -24.03 15.76
N GLU A 100 22.24 -22.81 15.49
CA GLU A 100 21.64 -21.87 14.56
C GLU A 100 22.50 -21.73 13.30
N PHE A 101 21.84 -21.60 12.16
CA PHE A 101 22.46 -21.27 10.89
C PHE A 101 21.62 -20.25 10.12
N THR A 102 22.15 -19.04 9.96
CA THR A 102 21.54 -18.04 9.07
C THR A 102 21.86 -18.39 7.62
N VAL A 103 20.82 -18.73 6.85
CA VAL A 103 20.96 -18.99 5.41
C VAL A 103 21.23 -17.66 4.70
N PRO A 104 22.15 -17.62 3.72
CA PRO A 104 22.34 -16.42 2.90
C PRO A 104 21.03 -15.96 2.28
N ASP A 105 20.78 -14.65 2.34
CA ASP A 105 19.56 -14.02 1.83
C ASP A 105 19.28 -14.41 0.38
N GLU A 106 18.03 -14.72 0.11
CA GLU A 106 17.57 -15.17 -1.20
C GLU A 106 16.72 -14.12 -1.86
N ARG A 107 17.21 -13.54 -2.96
CA ARG A 107 16.45 -12.60 -3.77
C ARG A 107 15.45 -13.33 -4.64
N VAL A 108 14.21 -12.89 -4.58
CA VAL A 108 13.10 -13.32 -5.42
C VAL A 108 12.71 -12.15 -6.30
N THR A 109 12.78 -12.34 -7.61
CA THR A 109 12.35 -11.32 -8.59
C THR A 109 11.27 -11.94 -9.47
N GLU A 110 10.10 -11.33 -9.45
CA GLU A 110 8.95 -11.83 -10.18
C GLU A 110 8.19 -10.70 -10.85
N PHE A 111 7.43 -11.00 -11.89
CA PHE A 111 6.51 -10.03 -12.47
C PHE A 111 5.06 -10.47 -12.32
N VAL A 112 4.21 -9.48 -12.06
CA VAL A 112 2.75 -9.63 -12.02
C VAL A 112 2.17 -8.85 -13.20
N HIS A 113 1.38 -9.53 -14.04
CA HIS A 113 0.71 -8.90 -15.17
C HIS A 113 -0.55 -8.16 -14.68
N ILE A 114 -0.65 -6.88 -15.01
CA ILE A 114 -1.81 -6.03 -14.73
C ILE A 114 -2.04 -5.16 -15.96
N GLU A 115 -3.06 -5.46 -16.72
CA GLU A 115 -3.44 -4.72 -17.92
C GLU A 115 -3.72 -3.25 -17.60
N GLY A 116 -3.16 -2.33 -18.39
CA GLY A 116 -3.30 -0.89 -18.20
C GLY A 116 -2.30 -0.27 -17.20
N ALA A 117 -1.46 -1.06 -16.53
CA ALA A 117 -0.40 -0.53 -15.68
C ALA A 117 0.62 0.27 -16.52
N ARG A 118 1.04 1.45 -16.03
CA ARG A 118 2.00 2.34 -16.71
C ARG A 118 2.96 2.97 -15.71
N PRO A 119 4.20 3.28 -16.11
CA PRO A 119 5.12 4.06 -15.30
C PRO A 119 4.48 5.38 -14.82
N GLY A 120 4.71 5.73 -13.55
CA GLY A 120 4.12 6.92 -12.91
C GLY A 120 2.83 6.68 -12.14
N MET A 121 2.19 5.52 -12.28
CA MET A 121 1.11 5.06 -11.40
C MET A 121 1.66 4.59 -10.05
N GLU A 122 0.79 4.38 -9.07
CA GLU A 122 1.16 3.86 -7.77
C GLU A 122 0.86 2.36 -7.68
N ALA A 123 1.82 1.58 -7.18
CA ALA A 123 1.63 0.17 -6.91
C ALA A 123 1.66 -0.11 -5.40
N ARG A 124 0.66 -0.83 -4.92
CA ARG A 124 0.63 -1.39 -3.56
C ARG A 124 0.97 -2.86 -3.65
N VAL A 125 2.15 -3.22 -3.13
CA VAL A 125 2.69 -4.56 -3.20
C VAL A 125 2.72 -5.19 -1.81
N ARG A 126 2.22 -6.43 -1.71
CA ARG A 126 2.35 -7.26 -0.51
C ARG A 126 2.93 -8.61 -0.91
N VAL A 127 3.95 -9.04 -0.18
CA VAL A 127 4.56 -10.36 -0.33
C VAL A 127 4.43 -11.09 1.01
N ASN A 128 3.77 -12.23 1.00
CA ASN A 128 3.57 -13.06 2.19
C ASN A 128 4.11 -14.47 1.95
N ILE A 129 4.64 -15.08 2.99
CA ILE A 129 5.01 -16.50 2.99
C ILE A 129 3.76 -17.30 3.32
N GLU A 130 3.28 -18.13 2.38
CA GLU A 130 2.15 -19.02 2.62
C GLU A 130 2.58 -20.35 3.24
N PHE A 131 3.76 -20.80 2.86
CA PHE A 131 4.33 -22.05 3.32
C PHE A 131 5.85 -21.99 3.16
N CYS A 132 6.59 -22.55 4.10
CA CYS A 132 8.02 -22.75 3.97
C CYS A 132 8.43 -23.97 4.80
N ASP A 133 9.02 -24.95 4.14
CA ASP A 133 9.48 -26.18 4.74
C ASP A 133 10.91 -26.51 4.29
N ILE A 134 11.67 -27.13 5.19
CA ILE A 134 13.06 -27.52 4.94
C ILE A 134 13.25 -28.96 5.38
N GLU A 135 13.37 -29.84 4.41
CA GLU A 135 13.53 -31.27 4.63
C GLU A 135 14.95 -31.78 4.34
N PRO A 136 15.47 -32.74 5.11
CA PRO A 136 16.78 -33.30 4.82
C PRO A 136 16.78 -34.07 3.49
N ILE A 137 17.83 -33.85 2.68
CA ILE A 137 18.07 -34.67 1.49
C ILE A 137 18.66 -36.01 1.97
N LYS A 138 17.78 -37.03 2.03
CA LYS A 138 18.10 -38.33 2.58
C LYS A 138 19.12 -39.07 1.68
N MET A 139 20.20 -39.55 2.29
CA MET A 139 21.13 -40.48 1.68
C MET A 139 20.99 -41.86 2.36
N ALA A 140 21.00 -42.94 1.57
CA ALA A 140 20.83 -44.29 2.08
C ALA A 140 21.88 -44.60 3.18
N GLY A 141 21.40 -45.01 4.36
CA GLY A 141 22.26 -45.44 5.48
C GLY A 141 22.89 -44.32 6.29
N LYS A 142 22.39 -43.06 6.20
CA LYS A 142 22.84 -41.93 7.01
C LYS A 142 21.71 -41.34 7.83
N ASP A 143 21.96 -41.12 9.13
CA ASP A 143 21.03 -40.46 10.06
C ASP A 143 21.38 -38.98 10.28
N CYS A 144 22.46 -38.51 9.63
CA CYS A 144 22.97 -37.17 9.73
C CYS A 144 23.12 -36.54 8.34
N PHE A 145 22.63 -35.33 8.19
CA PHE A 145 22.51 -34.68 6.90
C PHE A 145 23.23 -33.33 6.90
N ARG A 146 23.79 -32.98 5.76
CA ARG A 146 24.40 -31.67 5.51
C ARG A 146 23.60 -30.84 4.54
N GLN A 147 22.80 -31.49 3.70
CA GLN A 147 22.01 -30.84 2.66
C GLN A 147 20.52 -31.02 2.94
N PHE A 148 19.80 -29.93 2.71
CA PHE A 148 18.37 -29.83 2.92
C PHE A 148 17.70 -29.24 1.69
N GLN A 149 16.54 -29.78 1.34
CA GLN A 149 15.65 -29.23 0.30
C GLN A 149 14.72 -28.23 0.95
N GLN A 150 14.82 -26.98 0.54
CA GLN A 150 13.87 -25.94 0.87
C GLN A 150 12.74 -25.92 -0.15
N THR A 151 11.52 -25.74 0.32
CA THR A 151 10.32 -25.43 -0.50
C THR A 151 9.54 -24.35 0.20
N CYS A 152 9.57 -23.12 -0.34
CA CYS A 152 8.77 -22.01 0.15
C CYS A 152 7.78 -21.55 -0.93
N ILE A 153 6.55 -21.25 -0.53
CA ILE A 153 5.50 -20.70 -1.39
C ILE A 153 5.23 -19.28 -0.94
N LEU A 154 5.46 -18.33 -1.85
CA LEU A 154 5.21 -16.91 -1.62
C LEU A 154 3.95 -16.49 -2.37
N ARG A 155 3.12 -15.65 -1.73
CA ARG A 155 2.00 -14.96 -2.37
C ARG A 155 2.38 -13.51 -2.58
N ILE A 156 2.42 -13.09 -3.84
CA ILE A 156 2.64 -11.70 -4.25
C ILE A 156 1.30 -11.12 -4.69
N ARG A 157 0.80 -10.12 -3.98
CA ARG A 157 -0.38 -9.35 -4.35
C ARG A 157 0.03 -7.95 -4.78
N VAL A 158 -0.45 -7.52 -5.94
CA VAL A 158 -0.17 -6.19 -6.49
C VAL A 158 -1.48 -5.53 -6.86
N ARG A 159 -1.66 -4.29 -6.42
CA ARG A 159 -2.74 -3.41 -6.85
C ARG A 159 -2.14 -2.16 -7.46
N ILE A 160 -2.61 -1.79 -8.65
CA ILE A 160 -2.26 -0.53 -9.31
C ILE A 160 -3.40 0.45 -9.16
N VAL A 161 -3.07 1.65 -8.75
CA VAL A 161 -4.01 2.77 -8.62
C VAL A 161 -3.47 4.01 -9.32
N GLU A 162 -4.39 4.84 -9.81
CA GLU A 162 -4.11 6.12 -10.42
C GLU A 162 -4.95 7.20 -9.75
N MET A 163 -4.35 8.35 -9.45
CA MET A 163 -5.06 9.52 -8.98
C MET A 163 -5.76 10.21 -10.15
N VAL A 164 -7.08 10.24 -10.13
CA VAL A 164 -7.91 10.81 -11.19
C VAL A 164 -8.64 12.04 -10.66
N GLU A 165 -8.37 13.18 -11.29
CA GLU A 165 -9.19 14.38 -11.13
C GLU A 165 -10.29 14.36 -12.18
N VAL A 166 -11.56 14.50 -11.72
CA VAL A 166 -12.73 14.46 -12.61
C VAL A 166 -13.78 15.46 -12.14
N ASP A 167 -14.31 16.24 -13.08
CA ASP A 167 -15.48 17.07 -12.85
C ASP A 167 -16.73 16.22 -13.14
N VAL A 168 -17.52 15.92 -12.12
CA VAL A 168 -18.76 15.14 -12.25
C VAL A 168 -19.97 16.05 -12.23
N VAL A 169 -20.96 15.77 -13.08
CA VAL A 169 -22.24 16.48 -13.08
C VAL A 169 -23.07 15.99 -11.90
N THR A 170 -23.41 16.92 -11.02
CA THR A 170 -24.23 16.67 -9.82
C THR A 170 -25.68 17.13 -9.98
N ASN A 171 -25.93 18.01 -10.93
CA ASN A 171 -27.27 18.41 -11.31
C ASN A 171 -27.28 18.92 -12.75
N VAL A 172 -28.40 18.67 -13.43
CA VAL A 172 -28.68 19.26 -14.74
C VAL A 172 -30.17 19.54 -14.84
N SER A 173 -30.50 20.70 -15.37
CA SER A 173 -31.88 21.11 -15.58
C SER A 173 -32.02 21.91 -16.88
N GLY A 174 -33.17 21.83 -17.51
CA GLY A 174 -33.52 22.53 -18.77
C GLY A 174 -34.83 22.02 -19.31
N THR A 175 -35.36 22.69 -20.31
CA THR A 175 -36.62 22.29 -20.97
C THR A 175 -36.39 20.97 -21.73
N GLY A 176 -37.16 19.93 -21.40
CA GLY A 176 -37.05 18.60 -22.02
C GLY A 176 -35.85 17.76 -21.52
N ILE A 177 -35.15 18.22 -20.50
CA ILE A 177 -34.00 17.52 -19.89
C ILE A 177 -34.49 16.72 -18.69
N THR A 178 -34.16 15.43 -18.67
CA THR A 178 -34.45 14.52 -17.55
C THR A 178 -33.20 13.77 -17.12
N PRO A 179 -32.55 14.14 -15.99
CA PRO A 179 -31.39 13.42 -15.47
C PRO A 179 -31.76 12.14 -14.72
N THR A 180 -30.90 11.15 -14.79
CA THR A 180 -30.89 9.98 -13.92
C THR A 180 -29.77 10.12 -12.91
N PHE A 181 -30.09 9.93 -11.63
CA PHE A 181 -29.14 10.09 -10.53
C PHE A 181 -28.77 8.75 -9.92
N GLN A 182 -27.56 8.66 -9.43
CA GLN A 182 -27.10 7.60 -8.55
C GLN A 182 -26.41 8.22 -7.34
N THR A 183 -26.76 7.74 -6.15
CA THR A 183 -26.03 8.09 -4.92
C THR A 183 -24.82 7.19 -4.82
N ILE A 184 -23.65 7.79 -4.68
CA ILE A 184 -22.38 7.07 -4.50
C ILE A 184 -21.69 7.55 -3.24
N THR A 185 -21.00 6.63 -2.57
CA THR A 185 -20.08 6.97 -1.47
C THR A 185 -18.68 6.63 -1.93
N ILE A 186 -17.79 7.60 -1.93
CA ILE A 186 -16.41 7.47 -2.42
C ILE A 186 -15.45 8.08 -1.41
N ASP A 187 -14.21 7.60 -1.42
CA ASP A 187 -13.12 8.25 -0.72
C ASP A 187 -12.54 9.35 -1.63
N ASN A 188 -12.96 10.58 -1.37
CA ASN A 188 -12.44 11.76 -2.06
C ASN A 188 -11.12 12.18 -1.45
N VAL A 189 -10.04 12.14 -2.21
CA VAL A 189 -8.72 12.55 -1.74
C VAL A 189 -8.65 14.06 -1.63
N ILE A 190 -8.38 14.54 -0.42
CA ILE A 190 -8.23 15.97 -0.12
C ILE A 190 -6.84 16.45 -0.56
N GLY A 191 -5.82 15.64 -0.28
CA GLY A 191 -4.45 15.95 -0.62
C GLY A 191 -3.47 14.83 -0.27
N ARG A 192 -2.28 14.94 -0.83
CA ARG A 192 -1.14 14.06 -0.56
C ARG A 192 0.12 14.89 -0.39
N GLY A 193 0.99 14.46 0.49
CA GLY A 193 2.31 15.03 0.68
C GLY A 193 3.31 13.96 1.06
N CYS A 194 4.59 14.20 0.76
CA CYS A 194 5.71 13.36 1.18
C CYS A 194 6.78 14.21 1.83
N GLN A 195 7.46 13.67 2.84
CA GLN A 195 8.54 14.32 3.55
C GLN A 195 9.66 13.33 3.78
N GLN A 196 10.87 13.72 3.39
CA GLN A 196 12.07 12.99 3.79
C GLN A 196 12.47 13.38 5.21
N HIS A 197 12.83 12.40 6.01
CA HIS A 197 13.31 12.58 7.38
C HIS A 197 14.62 11.82 7.57
N THR A 198 15.67 12.54 7.92
CA THR A 198 16.98 11.95 8.17
C THR A 198 17.20 11.84 9.67
N ILE A 199 17.43 10.64 10.13
CA ILE A 199 17.85 10.32 11.50
C ILE A 199 19.38 10.24 11.46
N THR A 200 20.04 11.32 11.94
CA THR A 200 21.49 11.40 12.05
C THR A 200 21.92 11.47 13.51
N ASP A 201 23.18 11.15 13.76
CA ASP A 201 23.82 11.28 15.08
C ASP A 201 23.29 10.35 16.17
N SER A 202 22.60 9.27 15.79
CA SER A 202 22.42 8.15 16.69
C SER A 202 23.78 7.50 16.93
N ILE A 203 24.38 7.78 18.08
CA ILE A 203 25.61 7.11 18.52
C ILE A 203 25.19 6.01 19.50
N ILE A 204 25.52 4.77 19.14
CA ILE A 204 25.26 3.60 19.97
C ILE A 204 26.58 3.25 20.65
N ASP A 205 26.57 3.25 21.97
CA ASP A 205 27.70 2.81 22.77
C ASP A 205 27.68 1.27 22.89
N LEU A 206 28.82 0.64 22.66
CA LEU A 206 29.02 -0.79 22.81
C LEU A 206 29.68 -1.06 24.18
N ASP A 207 28.99 -0.67 25.26
CA ASP A 207 29.52 -0.66 26.62
C ASP A 207 29.75 -2.07 27.20
N ASP A 208 29.10 -3.10 26.63
CA ASP A 208 29.20 -4.50 27.09
C ASP A 208 30.33 -5.28 26.42
N LEU A 209 31.24 -4.63 25.70
CA LEU A 209 32.39 -5.33 25.12
C LEU A 209 33.42 -5.68 26.20
N PRO A 210 33.85 -6.95 26.31
CA PRO A 210 34.90 -7.35 27.24
C PRO A 210 36.18 -6.54 27.06
N GLU A 211 36.96 -6.40 28.10
CA GLU A 211 38.23 -5.67 28.09
C GLU A 211 39.17 -6.20 27.00
N GLY A 212 39.68 -5.31 26.16
CA GLY A 212 40.54 -5.65 25.02
C GLY A 212 39.82 -6.04 23.75
N GLN A 213 38.51 -6.17 23.75
CA GLN A 213 37.71 -6.39 22.54
C GLN A 213 37.24 -5.07 21.93
N ARG A 214 37.14 -5.03 20.62
CA ARG A 214 36.65 -3.86 19.86
C ARG A 214 35.88 -4.33 18.64
N ALA A 215 34.80 -3.62 18.33
CA ALA A 215 34.14 -3.78 17.05
C ALA A 215 35.03 -3.22 15.93
N TYR A 216 35.14 -3.91 14.81
CA TYR A 216 35.94 -3.43 13.68
C TYR A 216 35.19 -3.42 12.35
N LYS A 217 34.08 -4.14 12.24
CA LYS A 217 33.30 -4.22 11.01
C LYS A 217 31.81 -4.38 11.31
N ILE A 218 30.97 -3.60 10.64
CA ILE A 218 29.53 -3.87 10.55
C ILE A 218 29.34 -4.99 9.52
N LYS A 219 28.62 -6.05 9.89
CA LYS A 219 28.30 -7.18 9.04
C LYS A 219 26.98 -6.96 8.30
N ASN A 220 25.96 -6.52 9.04
CA ASN A 220 24.61 -6.24 8.53
C ASN A 220 23.88 -5.25 9.43
N VAL A 221 22.89 -4.55 8.89
CA VAL A 221 21.94 -3.73 9.63
C VAL A 221 20.55 -4.07 9.10
N ASP A 222 19.73 -4.64 9.94
CA ASP A 222 18.32 -4.85 9.67
C ASP A 222 17.53 -3.71 10.29
N ALA A 223 16.65 -3.09 9.53
CA ALA A 223 15.86 -1.95 9.99
C ALA A 223 14.40 -2.10 9.57
N GLU A 224 13.49 -1.80 10.49
CA GLU A 224 12.05 -1.83 10.24
C GLU A 224 11.32 -0.70 10.98
N ILE A 225 10.17 -0.30 10.43
CA ILE A 225 9.30 0.69 11.08
C ILE A 225 8.25 -0.02 11.91
N ARG A 226 8.12 0.37 13.17
CA ARG A 226 7.16 -0.19 14.14
C ARG A 226 6.29 0.90 14.75
N ASN A 227 5.14 0.51 15.30
CA ASN A 227 4.27 1.33 16.15
C ASN A 227 3.93 2.70 15.55
N THR A 228 3.50 2.72 14.28
CA THR A 228 3.13 3.96 13.60
C THR A 228 1.80 4.50 14.11
N GLU A 229 1.78 5.80 14.40
CA GLU A 229 0.59 6.55 14.78
C GLU A 229 0.48 7.80 13.93
N THR A 230 -0.75 8.19 13.58
CA THR A 230 -1.02 9.38 12.80
C THR A 230 -1.97 10.32 13.49
N ARG A 231 -1.75 11.63 13.32
CA ARG A 231 -2.66 12.67 13.78
C ARG A 231 -2.80 13.76 12.74
N ILE A 232 -4.03 14.05 12.35
CA ILE A 232 -4.33 15.11 11.39
C ILE A 232 -4.48 16.44 12.10
N LEU A 233 -3.80 17.45 11.56
CA LEU A 233 -3.95 18.87 11.89
C LEU A 233 -4.33 19.64 10.63
N PRO A 234 -4.81 20.90 10.73
CA PRO A 234 -5.07 21.72 9.54
C PRO A 234 -3.83 21.82 8.64
N ASN A 235 -3.97 21.36 7.39
CA ASN A 235 -2.93 21.30 6.34
C ASN A 235 -1.71 20.44 6.66
N LYS A 236 -1.76 19.58 7.68
CA LYS A 236 -0.61 18.75 8.10
C LYS A 236 -1.05 17.40 8.66
N VAL A 237 -0.19 16.42 8.50
CA VAL A 237 -0.30 15.12 9.18
C VAL A 237 0.95 14.92 10.02
N ILE A 238 0.78 14.64 11.31
CA ILE A 238 1.86 14.19 12.17
C ILE A 238 1.93 12.68 12.08
N VAL A 239 3.10 12.16 11.77
CA VAL A 239 3.41 10.73 11.73
C VAL A 239 4.46 10.45 12.80
N LYS A 240 4.13 9.56 13.72
CA LYS A 240 5.03 9.04 14.74
C LYS A 240 5.29 7.57 14.48
N GLY A 241 6.44 7.10 14.89
CA GLY A 241 6.78 5.70 14.81
C GLY A 241 8.08 5.41 15.55
N VAL A 242 8.49 4.17 15.50
CA VAL A 242 9.77 3.70 16.02
C VAL A 242 10.52 3.03 14.88
N LEU A 243 11.72 3.51 14.61
CA LEU A 243 12.68 2.82 13.76
C LEU A 243 13.42 1.80 14.64
N HIS A 244 13.08 0.53 14.48
CA HIS A 244 13.79 -0.58 15.10
C HIS A 244 14.94 -1.01 14.23
N LYS A 245 16.12 -1.23 14.84
CA LYS A 245 17.33 -1.68 14.11
C LYS A 245 18.00 -2.79 14.88
N GLN A 246 18.43 -3.82 14.15
CA GLN A 246 19.34 -4.87 14.63
C GLN A 246 20.65 -4.72 13.87
N ILE A 247 21.73 -4.46 14.59
CA ILE A 247 23.04 -4.22 14.02
C ILE A 247 23.96 -5.37 14.36
N PHE A 248 24.40 -6.09 13.34
CA PHE A 248 25.35 -7.18 13.47
C PHE A 248 26.77 -6.66 13.20
N TYR A 249 27.67 -6.82 14.16
CA TYR A 249 29.03 -6.36 14.05
C TYR A 249 30.04 -7.42 14.47
N VAL A 250 31.24 -7.35 13.94
CA VAL A 250 32.31 -8.30 14.22
C VAL A 250 33.31 -7.70 15.21
N ILE A 251 33.65 -8.46 16.25
CA ILE A 251 34.64 -8.05 17.27
C ILE A 251 36.01 -8.67 17.03
N THR A 252 37.05 -7.92 17.39
CA THR A 252 38.46 -8.39 17.35
C THR A 252 38.98 -8.52 18.78
N PRO A 253 39.92 -9.49 19.09
CA PRO A 253 40.64 -10.34 18.15
C PRO A 253 39.93 -11.66 17.78
N VAL A 254 38.75 -11.93 18.34
CA VAL A 254 38.08 -13.24 18.29
C VAL A 254 37.41 -13.50 16.93
N GLY A 255 36.98 -12.44 16.21
CA GLY A 255 36.22 -12.56 14.95
C GLY A 255 34.75 -12.97 15.14
N GLU A 256 34.26 -12.95 16.39
CA GLU A 256 32.87 -13.28 16.72
C GLU A 256 31.90 -12.21 16.20
N VAL A 257 30.72 -12.62 15.75
CA VAL A 257 29.62 -11.71 15.38
C VAL A 257 28.78 -11.46 16.61
N LYS A 258 28.58 -10.19 16.92
CA LYS A 258 27.69 -9.73 17.98
C LYS A 258 26.52 -8.93 17.38
N GLU A 259 25.45 -8.83 18.11
CA GLU A 259 24.26 -8.09 17.73
C GLU A 259 23.93 -7.05 18.81
N ILE A 260 23.40 -5.90 18.37
CA ILE A 260 22.78 -4.90 19.23
C ILE A 260 21.48 -4.41 18.58
N SER A 261 20.41 -4.39 19.37
CA SER A 261 19.10 -3.87 18.96
C SER A 261 18.88 -2.47 19.50
N VAL A 262 18.41 -1.56 18.66
CA VAL A 262 18.17 -0.16 19.02
C VAL A 262 16.84 0.32 18.47
N ASP A 263 16.05 0.94 19.34
CA ASP A 263 14.78 1.59 19.00
C ASP A 263 14.96 3.11 18.99
N VAL A 264 14.68 3.74 17.85
CA VAL A 264 14.74 5.19 17.69
C VAL A 264 13.35 5.73 17.37
N PRO A 265 12.70 6.43 18.31
CA PRO A 265 11.42 7.06 18.06
C PRO A 265 11.59 8.24 17.10
N PHE A 266 10.67 8.38 16.15
CA PHE A 266 10.60 9.54 15.27
C PHE A 266 9.23 10.20 15.32
N ASN A 267 9.21 11.51 15.02
CA ASN A 267 8.00 12.31 14.96
C ASN A 267 8.18 13.34 13.84
N VAL A 268 7.45 13.15 12.75
CA VAL A 268 7.58 13.94 11.53
C VAL A 268 6.22 14.52 11.16
N PHE A 269 6.19 15.73 10.67
CA PHE A 269 4.99 16.27 10.05
C PHE A 269 5.14 16.30 8.53
N VAL A 270 4.09 15.88 7.86
CA VAL A 270 3.97 15.93 6.40
C VAL A 270 2.98 17.04 6.05
N GLU A 271 3.37 17.95 5.19
CA GLU A 271 2.45 18.99 4.69
C GLU A 271 1.48 18.37 3.68
N VAL A 272 0.19 18.48 3.98
CA VAL A 272 -0.91 18.02 3.13
C VAL A 272 -1.94 19.14 3.05
N PRO A 273 -1.86 20.01 2.04
CA PRO A 273 -2.80 21.12 1.87
C PRO A 273 -4.24 20.62 1.84
N GLY A 274 -5.13 21.28 2.59
CA GLY A 274 -6.53 20.91 2.71
C GLY A 274 -6.83 19.86 3.79
N ALA A 275 -5.83 19.23 4.39
CA ALA A 275 -6.04 18.29 5.49
C ALA A 275 -6.80 18.96 6.65
N ARG A 276 -7.77 18.23 7.21
CA ARG A 276 -8.64 18.70 8.31
C ARG A 276 -8.95 17.58 9.29
N VAL A 277 -9.13 17.94 10.54
CA VAL A 277 -9.50 16.99 11.60
C VAL A 277 -10.81 16.29 11.25
N GLY A 278 -10.86 14.99 11.45
CA GLY A 278 -12.00 14.12 11.11
C GLY A 278 -11.91 13.47 9.72
N ALA A 279 -10.93 13.85 8.89
CA ALA A 279 -10.63 13.14 7.65
C ALA A 279 -9.89 11.80 7.94
N ASN A 280 -9.88 10.93 6.95
CA ASN A 280 -9.09 9.69 6.98
C ASN A 280 -7.65 9.97 6.55
N VAL A 281 -6.71 9.20 7.07
CA VAL A 281 -5.31 9.27 6.65
C VAL A 281 -4.75 7.88 6.40
N SER A 282 -4.05 7.73 5.30
CA SER A 282 -3.21 6.58 4.98
C SER A 282 -1.76 7.06 4.87
N THR A 283 -0.83 6.28 5.40
CA THR A 283 0.61 6.59 5.34
C THR A 283 1.38 5.47 4.68
N ASP A 284 2.39 5.84 3.91
CA ASP A 284 3.42 4.94 3.36
C ASP A 284 4.77 5.44 3.86
N ILE A 285 5.51 4.58 4.57
CA ILE A 285 6.80 4.92 5.16
C ILE A 285 7.83 3.94 4.61
N ARG A 286 8.86 4.47 3.99
CA ARG A 286 9.95 3.69 3.38
C ARG A 286 11.28 4.08 3.99
N ILE A 287 12.11 3.09 4.23
CA ILE A 287 13.52 3.28 4.56
C ILE A 287 14.28 3.39 3.23
N GLU A 288 14.71 4.60 2.87
CA GLU A 288 15.43 4.84 1.61
C GLU A 288 16.93 4.54 1.73
N TYR A 289 17.47 4.73 2.92
CA TYR A 289 18.90 4.56 3.13
C TYR A 289 19.21 4.20 4.58
N VAL A 290 20.13 3.26 4.77
CA VAL A 290 20.70 2.89 6.07
C VAL A 290 22.21 2.78 5.91
N ASP A 291 22.96 3.49 6.76
CA ASP A 291 24.41 3.37 6.87
C ASP A 291 24.81 3.31 8.36
N ALA A 292 25.68 2.39 8.71
CA ALA A 292 26.22 2.26 10.05
C ALA A 292 27.74 2.09 10.00
N LYS A 293 28.45 2.89 10.80
CA LYS A 293 29.92 2.92 10.84
C LYS A 293 30.43 2.81 12.26
N ILE A 294 31.45 1.99 12.45
CA ILE A 294 32.15 1.90 13.72
C ILE A 294 33.04 3.11 13.92
N ILE A 295 32.93 3.72 15.09
CA ILE A 295 33.77 4.82 15.54
C ILE A 295 34.54 4.36 16.78
N ASN A 296 35.87 4.53 16.76
CA ASN A 296 36.77 4.24 17.88
C ASN A 296 36.70 2.80 18.42
N GLY A 297 36.08 1.86 17.68
CA GLY A 297 35.99 0.46 18.03
C GLY A 297 34.99 0.10 19.15
N ASN A 298 34.34 1.08 19.75
CA ASN A 298 33.32 0.88 20.81
C ASN A 298 32.04 1.68 20.62
N LYS A 299 31.89 2.35 19.48
CA LYS A 299 30.70 3.11 19.13
C LYS A 299 30.28 2.85 17.70
N ILE A 300 29.00 2.88 17.43
CA ILE A 300 28.43 2.82 16.09
C ILE A 300 27.73 4.16 15.81
N LYS A 301 28.10 4.80 14.71
CA LYS A 301 27.40 5.98 14.18
C LYS A 301 26.50 5.55 13.04
N GLU A 302 25.27 5.99 13.04
CA GLU A 302 24.28 5.64 12.02
C GLU A 302 23.72 6.86 11.31
N THR A 303 23.27 6.62 10.09
CA THR A 303 22.47 7.56 9.31
C THR A 303 21.36 6.75 8.64
N VAL A 304 20.11 7.13 8.89
CA VAL A 304 18.94 6.52 8.25
C VAL A 304 18.12 7.62 7.61
N VAL A 305 17.68 7.39 6.37
CA VAL A 305 16.77 8.28 5.65
C VAL A 305 15.44 7.57 5.46
N LEU A 306 14.37 8.21 5.91
CA LEU A 306 12.99 7.75 5.75
C LEU A 306 12.28 8.66 4.74
N GLU A 307 11.55 8.07 3.81
CA GLU A 307 10.50 8.76 3.06
C GLU A 307 9.16 8.48 3.73
N ILE A 308 8.42 9.52 4.10
CA ILE A 308 7.13 9.43 4.77
C ILE A 308 6.11 10.16 3.92
N CYS A 309 5.19 9.41 3.31
CA CYS A 309 4.08 9.93 2.52
C CYS A 309 2.77 9.80 3.29
N ALA A 310 1.92 10.82 3.24
CA ALA A 310 0.59 10.82 3.82
C ALA A 310 -0.45 11.23 2.75
N THR A 311 -1.50 10.43 2.63
CA THR A 311 -2.67 10.73 1.80
C THR A 311 -3.85 10.95 2.73
N VAL A 312 -4.52 12.11 2.59
CA VAL A 312 -5.70 12.45 3.39
C VAL A 312 -6.92 12.41 2.49
N SER A 313 -7.95 11.70 2.93
CA SER A 313 -9.22 11.54 2.21
C SER A 313 -10.41 11.75 3.13
N GLU A 314 -11.57 12.03 2.54
CA GLU A 314 -12.86 12.05 3.22
C GLU A 314 -13.84 11.11 2.54
N SER A 315 -14.63 10.41 3.33
CA SER A 315 -15.76 9.66 2.79
C SER A 315 -16.84 10.65 2.39
N LEU A 316 -17.16 10.70 1.10
CA LEU A 316 -18.09 11.64 0.50
C LEU A 316 -19.26 10.88 -0.11
N THR A 317 -20.46 11.10 0.43
CA THR A 317 -21.71 10.65 -0.18
C THR A 317 -22.26 11.77 -1.06
N ILE A 318 -22.42 11.50 -2.35
CA ILE A 318 -22.81 12.49 -3.36
C ILE A 318 -23.79 11.87 -4.38
N ASN A 319 -24.76 12.66 -4.83
CA ASN A 319 -25.57 12.30 -5.98
C ASN A 319 -24.87 12.75 -7.25
N VAL A 320 -24.63 11.82 -8.16
CA VAL A 320 -24.06 12.08 -9.49
C VAL A 320 -25.05 11.74 -10.57
N VAL A 321 -24.97 12.47 -11.68
CA VAL A 321 -25.76 12.19 -12.86
C VAL A 321 -25.08 11.07 -13.66
N THR A 322 -25.82 10.00 -13.96
CA THR A 322 -25.30 8.84 -14.71
C THR A 322 -25.83 8.81 -16.14
N ALA A 323 -26.98 9.45 -16.39
CA ALA A 323 -27.57 9.60 -17.73
C ALA A 323 -28.42 10.87 -17.79
N VAL A 324 -28.62 11.39 -18.98
CA VAL A 324 -29.51 12.53 -19.23
C VAL A 324 -30.31 12.26 -20.50
N ALA A 325 -31.62 12.23 -20.37
CA ALA A 325 -32.52 12.22 -21.54
C ALA A 325 -32.75 13.64 -22.03
N GLY A 326 -32.78 13.83 -23.35
CA GLY A 326 -32.98 15.14 -23.99
C GLY A 326 -31.71 15.99 -24.15
N ALA A 327 -30.55 15.41 -23.87
CA ALA A 327 -29.27 16.05 -24.07
C ALA A 327 -28.19 15.01 -24.45
N ARG A 328 -27.16 15.47 -25.14
CA ARG A 328 -25.97 14.67 -25.37
C ARG A 328 -25.02 14.80 -24.18
N VAL A 329 -24.42 13.70 -23.75
CA VAL A 329 -23.53 13.67 -22.62
C VAL A 329 -22.17 13.10 -22.98
N GLU A 330 -21.14 13.57 -22.28
CA GLU A 330 -19.87 12.85 -22.18
C GLU A 330 -19.86 12.12 -20.83
N THR A 331 -19.38 10.90 -20.85
CA THR A 331 -19.31 10.05 -19.67
C THR A 331 -17.89 9.54 -19.44
N ARG A 332 -17.56 9.27 -18.19
CA ARG A 332 -16.34 8.61 -17.78
C ARG A 332 -16.66 7.48 -16.82
N THR A 333 -16.11 6.30 -17.11
CA THR A 333 -16.18 5.16 -16.21
C THR A 333 -14.97 5.18 -15.29
N LEU A 334 -15.22 5.05 -13.99
CA LEU A 334 -14.22 5.05 -12.92
C LEU A 334 -14.40 3.79 -12.10
N ARG A 335 -13.29 3.16 -11.71
CA ARG A 335 -13.27 2.08 -10.72
C ARG A 335 -12.80 2.66 -9.39
N VAL A 336 -13.72 3.07 -8.57
CA VAL A 336 -13.46 3.76 -7.29
C VAL A 336 -13.61 2.81 -6.11
N GLN A 337 -12.87 3.10 -5.04
CA GLN A 337 -13.08 2.45 -3.77
C GLN A 337 -14.12 3.21 -2.96
N SER A 338 -15.09 2.46 -2.46
CA SER A 338 -16.05 2.90 -1.45
C SER A 338 -15.67 2.29 -0.11
N SER A 339 -15.56 3.09 0.94
CA SER A 339 -15.38 2.57 2.29
C SER A 339 -16.64 1.83 2.73
N VAL A 340 -16.50 0.54 3.03
CA VAL A 340 -17.55 -0.26 3.67
C VAL A 340 -17.56 0.01 5.16
N GLY A 341 -16.38 -0.05 5.79
CA GLY A 341 -16.24 0.24 7.21
C GLY A 341 -14.84 -0.03 7.74
N ARG A 342 -14.58 0.54 8.91
CA ARG A 342 -13.34 0.30 9.68
C ARG A 342 -13.69 -0.03 11.11
N ASN A 343 -13.04 -1.05 11.65
CA ASN A 343 -13.13 -1.36 13.08
C ASN A 343 -11.81 -1.92 13.59
N CYS A 344 -11.62 -1.82 14.90
CA CYS A 344 -10.46 -2.36 15.61
C CYS A 344 -10.92 -3.25 16.77
N ARG A 345 -10.11 -4.23 17.09
CA ARG A 345 -10.33 -5.14 18.22
C ARG A 345 -9.03 -5.34 18.99
N GLN A 346 -9.13 -5.38 20.31
CA GLN A 346 -8.06 -5.87 21.16
C GLN A 346 -8.15 -7.39 21.29
N ALA A 347 -7.01 -8.06 21.14
CA ALA A 347 -6.85 -9.51 21.32
C ALA A 347 -5.82 -9.78 22.42
N ASN A 348 -6.16 -10.71 23.32
CA ASN A 348 -5.27 -11.17 24.37
C ASN A 348 -4.67 -12.52 23.99
N ILE A 349 -3.36 -12.58 23.80
CA ILE A 349 -2.64 -13.80 23.50
C ILE A 349 -1.90 -14.27 24.74
N LEU A 350 -2.32 -15.42 25.27
CA LEU A 350 -1.72 -16.07 26.43
C LEU A 350 -1.00 -17.33 25.97
N ALA A 351 0.24 -17.51 26.40
CA ALA A 351 1.00 -18.71 26.08
C ALA A 351 1.91 -19.12 27.25
N ASP A 352 2.14 -20.43 27.39
CA ASP A 352 3.18 -20.96 28.25
C ASP A 352 4.45 -21.17 27.40
N ILE A 353 5.57 -20.70 27.91
CA ILE A 353 6.87 -20.72 27.24
C ILE A 353 7.84 -21.54 28.09
N GLU A 354 8.67 -22.34 27.43
CA GLU A 354 9.76 -23.05 28.09
C GLU A 354 11.11 -22.57 27.55
N THR A 355 12.01 -22.20 28.50
CA THR A 355 13.41 -21.95 28.14
C THR A 355 14.17 -23.26 28.05
N PRO A 356 15.19 -23.38 27.17
CA PRO A 356 15.99 -24.61 27.00
C PRO A 356 16.68 -25.06 28.29
N GLU A 357 16.99 -24.14 29.19
CA GLU A 357 17.62 -24.38 30.49
C GLU A 357 16.94 -23.56 31.62
N LEU A 358 17.31 -23.82 32.87
CA LEU A 358 16.81 -23.04 33.99
C LEU A 358 17.25 -21.57 33.86
N ALA A 359 16.31 -20.66 33.94
CA ALA A 359 16.55 -19.23 33.90
C ALA A 359 16.18 -18.56 35.23
N ARG A 360 16.97 -17.59 35.65
CA ARG A 360 16.70 -16.79 36.86
C ARG A 360 15.67 -15.70 36.62
N LYS A 361 15.73 -15.09 35.44
CA LYS A 361 14.82 -14.01 35.01
C LYS A 361 14.82 -13.87 33.51
N VAL A 362 13.73 -13.36 32.97
CA VAL A 362 13.70 -12.77 31.63
C VAL A 362 14.26 -11.36 31.74
N ALA A 363 15.21 -11.02 30.91
CA ALA A 363 15.87 -9.72 30.87
C ALA A 363 15.16 -8.75 29.91
N ARG A 364 14.75 -9.25 28.74
CA ARG A 364 14.10 -8.47 27.69
C ARG A 364 13.24 -9.39 26.81
N VAL A 365 12.18 -8.83 26.26
CA VAL A 365 11.35 -9.49 25.24
C VAL A 365 11.22 -8.54 24.06
N ASP A 366 11.69 -8.96 22.89
CA ASP A 366 11.44 -8.28 21.64
C ASP A 366 10.33 -9.03 20.90
N ALA A 367 9.25 -8.33 20.57
CA ALA A 367 8.09 -8.95 19.94
C ALA A 367 7.66 -8.19 18.70
N ARG A 368 7.23 -8.93 17.67
CA ARG A 368 6.71 -8.38 16.42
C ARG A 368 5.60 -9.26 15.84
N LEU A 369 4.70 -8.63 15.08
CA LEU A 369 3.69 -9.34 14.34
C LEU A 369 4.23 -9.70 12.95
N ARG A 370 4.05 -10.95 12.54
CA ARG A 370 4.48 -11.48 11.24
C ARG A 370 3.31 -12.12 10.50
N ASN A 371 3.41 -12.19 9.19
CA ASN A 371 2.53 -12.95 8.30
C ASN A 371 1.04 -12.64 8.52
N LEU A 372 0.71 -11.35 8.72
CA LEU A 372 -0.68 -10.94 8.85
C LEU A 372 -1.41 -11.19 7.55
N THR A 373 -2.48 -11.99 7.62
CA THR A 373 -3.38 -12.30 6.52
C THR A 373 -4.82 -12.07 6.94
N ALA A 374 -5.69 -11.75 5.97
CA ALA A 374 -7.09 -11.53 6.24
C ALA A 374 -7.98 -12.27 5.25
N GLU A 375 -9.10 -12.75 5.75
CA GLU A 375 -10.19 -13.36 4.99
C GLU A 375 -11.50 -12.67 5.38
N ILE A 376 -12.27 -12.23 4.38
CA ILE A 376 -13.56 -11.57 4.61
C ILE A 376 -14.67 -12.60 4.53
N ILE A 377 -15.49 -12.63 5.56
CA ILE A 377 -16.78 -13.33 5.61
C ILE A 377 -17.87 -12.28 5.90
N PRO A 378 -19.16 -12.57 5.68
CA PRO A 378 -20.22 -11.58 5.90
C PRO A 378 -20.11 -10.91 7.27
N ASP A 379 -20.00 -9.55 7.26
CA ASP A 379 -19.89 -8.65 8.43
C ASP A 379 -18.65 -8.86 9.31
N LYS A 380 -17.65 -9.62 8.85
CA LYS A 380 -16.44 -9.90 9.65
C LYS A 380 -15.19 -10.07 8.78
N VAL A 381 -14.07 -9.72 9.37
CA VAL A 381 -12.74 -10.01 8.84
C VAL A 381 -12.02 -10.97 9.79
N ILE A 382 -11.67 -12.15 9.30
CA ILE A 382 -10.82 -13.08 10.05
C ILE A 382 -9.37 -12.70 9.78
N VAL A 383 -8.62 -12.39 10.84
CA VAL A 383 -7.20 -12.04 10.76
C VAL A 383 -6.38 -13.15 11.38
N LYS A 384 -5.43 -13.66 10.62
CA LYS A 384 -4.44 -14.64 11.07
C LYS A 384 -3.06 -14.00 11.05
N GLY A 385 -2.23 -14.39 11.99
CA GLY A 385 -0.85 -13.92 12.07
C GLY A 385 -0.03 -14.72 13.06
N VAL A 386 1.22 -14.32 13.23
CA VAL A 386 2.15 -14.90 14.18
C VAL A 386 2.70 -13.80 15.06
N LEU A 387 2.61 -13.96 16.37
CA LEU A 387 3.31 -13.15 17.33
C LEU A 387 4.69 -13.79 17.55
N HIS A 388 5.69 -13.26 16.83
CA HIS A 388 7.09 -13.67 16.99
C HIS A 388 7.71 -12.97 18.19
N LYS A 389 8.45 -13.70 19.02
CA LYS A 389 9.12 -13.19 20.22
C LYS A 389 10.54 -13.71 20.29
N GLN A 390 11.47 -12.81 20.54
CA GLN A 390 12.83 -13.12 21.00
C GLN A 390 12.91 -12.83 22.49
N ILE A 391 13.13 -13.84 23.29
CA ILE A 391 13.14 -13.77 24.75
C ILE A 391 14.56 -13.91 25.23
N PHE A 392 15.12 -12.84 25.77
CA PHE A 392 16.45 -12.83 26.36
C PHE A 392 16.33 -13.12 27.86
N TYR A 393 16.97 -14.18 28.30
CA TYR A 393 16.93 -14.64 29.70
C TYR A 393 18.34 -14.84 30.27
N VAL A 394 18.43 -14.75 31.60
CA VAL A 394 19.68 -15.01 32.35
C VAL A 394 19.70 -16.46 32.76
N ALA A 395 20.63 -17.24 32.23
CA ALA A 395 20.81 -18.65 32.58
C ALA A 395 21.23 -18.83 34.02
N ALA A 396 20.60 -19.77 34.73
CA ALA A 396 20.91 -20.01 36.15
C ALA A 396 22.26 -20.69 36.37
N SER A 397 22.78 -21.37 35.36
CA SER A 397 24.03 -22.13 35.41
C SER A 397 25.29 -21.26 35.46
N ASN A 398 25.29 -20.11 34.76
CA ASN A 398 26.50 -19.30 34.58
C ASN A 398 26.26 -17.80 34.50
N ASP A 399 25.03 -17.33 34.78
CA ASP A 399 24.58 -15.93 34.69
C ASP A 399 24.76 -15.28 33.29
N GLN A 400 24.92 -16.07 32.24
CA GLN A 400 25.03 -15.57 30.88
C GLN A 400 23.65 -15.22 30.33
N LEU A 401 23.60 -14.17 29.53
CA LEU A 401 22.42 -13.81 28.72
C LEU A 401 22.29 -14.82 27.58
N ARG A 402 21.12 -15.40 27.45
CA ARG A 402 20.75 -16.37 26.43
C ARG A 402 19.47 -15.90 25.75
N GLU A 403 19.22 -16.42 24.56
CA GLU A 403 18.03 -16.14 23.78
C GLU A 403 17.25 -17.40 23.47
N VAL A 404 15.94 -17.28 23.36
CA VAL A 404 15.03 -18.26 22.75
C VAL A 404 13.99 -17.53 21.91
N SER A 405 13.81 -17.97 20.66
CA SER A 405 12.77 -17.48 19.76
C SER A 405 11.52 -18.34 19.86
N VAL A 406 10.36 -17.70 19.97
CA VAL A 406 9.06 -18.37 20.06
C VAL A 406 8.05 -17.73 19.13
N ASP A 407 7.40 -18.54 18.32
CA ASP A 407 6.33 -18.15 17.43
C ASP A 407 4.98 -18.60 17.98
N GLU A 408 4.06 -17.65 18.17
CA GLU A 408 2.71 -17.90 18.64
C GLU A 408 1.71 -17.54 17.55
N PRO A 409 1.13 -18.52 16.83
CA PRO A 409 0.10 -18.26 15.84
C PRO A 409 -1.20 -17.82 16.51
N PHE A 410 -1.86 -16.84 15.91
CA PHE A 410 -3.16 -16.39 16.39
C PHE A 410 -4.16 -16.27 15.24
N THR A 411 -5.44 -16.39 15.61
CA THR A 411 -6.58 -16.15 14.70
C THR A 411 -7.61 -15.35 15.47
N GLU A 412 -7.87 -14.15 14.99
CA GLU A 412 -8.83 -13.22 15.58
C GLU A 412 -9.81 -12.73 14.52
N PHE A 413 -10.93 -12.17 14.91
CA PHE A 413 -11.86 -11.56 14.00
C PHE A 413 -12.19 -10.12 14.37
N VAL A 414 -12.31 -9.28 13.38
CA VAL A 414 -12.78 -7.90 13.52
C VAL A 414 -14.16 -7.81 12.89
N HIS A 415 -15.15 -7.31 13.62
CA HIS A 415 -16.49 -7.08 13.10
C HIS A 415 -16.50 -5.81 12.27
N VAL A 416 -16.86 -5.93 10.98
CA VAL A 416 -17.03 -4.80 10.07
C VAL A 416 -18.36 -5.00 9.37
N GLU A 417 -19.38 -4.26 9.80
CA GLU A 417 -20.75 -4.34 9.26
C GLU A 417 -20.74 -4.01 7.76
N GLY A 418 -21.43 -4.81 6.98
CA GLY A 418 -21.53 -4.67 5.52
C GLY A 418 -20.40 -5.34 4.74
N ALA A 419 -19.32 -5.81 5.38
CA ALA A 419 -18.23 -6.50 4.70
C ALA A 419 -18.71 -7.78 4.01
N GLN A 420 -18.32 -7.99 2.74
CA GLN A 420 -18.71 -9.16 1.94
C GLN A 420 -17.48 -9.84 1.32
N PRO A 421 -17.52 -11.16 1.10
CA PRO A 421 -16.51 -11.86 0.32
C PRO A 421 -16.35 -11.21 -1.08
N GLY A 422 -15.14 -10.85 -1.43
CA GLY A 422 -14.83 -10.11 -2.68
C GLY A 422 -14.41 -8.67 -2.44
N ASP A 423 -14.75 -8.10 -1.29
CA ASP A 423 -14.24 -6.79 -0.88
C ASP A 423 -12.72 -6.82 -0.65
N THR A 424 -12.15 -5.65 -0.58
CA THR A 424 -10.74 -5.47 -0.25
C THR A 424 -10.60 -5.14 1.22
N VAL A 425 -9.60 -5.70 1.88
CA VAL A 425 -9.29 -5.39 3.27
C VAL A 425 -7.83 -4.98 3.44
N ASP A 426 -7.62 -3.89 4.15
CA ASP A 426 -6.35 -3.49 4.72
C ASP A 426 -6.36 -3.72 6.21
N ILE A 427 -5.38 -4.55 6.67
CA ILE A 427 -5.22 -4.87 8.08
C ILE A 427 -3.97 -4.22 8.64
N THR A 428 -4.10 -3.73 9.87
CA THR A 428 -2.97 -3.28 10.67
C THR A 428 -3.02 -3.96 12.02
N GLY A 429 -1.85 -4.35 12.52
CA GLY A 429 -1.69 -4.93 13.84
C GLY A 429 -0.65 -4.17 14.65
N ARG A 430 -0.91 -3.94 15.91
CA ARG A 430 0.01 -3.30 16.85
C ARG A 430 0.06 -4.11 18.16
N ILE A 431 1.27 -4.26 18.70
CA ILE A 431 1.47 -4.83 20.02
C ILE A 431 1.34 -3.67 21.03
N GLU A 432 0.30 -3.72 21.85
CA GLU A 432 0.09 -2.72 22.91
C GLU A 432 0.83 -3.06 24.19
N TYR A 433 0.96 -4.36 24.45
CA TYR A 433 1.63 -4.86 25.65
C TYR A 433 2.19 -6.25 25.40
N VAL A 434 3.37 -6.53 25.93
CA VAL A 434 3.93 -7.88 26.03
C VAL A 434 4.68 -8.01 27.35
N ASN A 435 4.44 -9.10 28.05
CA ASN A 435 5.13 -9.45 29.27
C ASN A 435 5.37 -10.97 29.33
N VAL A 436 6.52 -11.36 29.89
CA VAL A 436 6.87 -12.75 30.14
C VAL A 436 7.32 -12.84 31.60
N GLU A 437 6.57 -13.55 32.41
CA GLU A 437 6.82 -13.72 33.86
C GLU A 437 7.00 -15.19 34.23
N ALA A 438 7.68 -15.44 35.32
CA ALA A 438 7.90 -16.80 35.79
C ALA A 438 6.57 -17.47 36.18
N ALA A 439 6.31 -18.65 35.63
CA ALA A 439 5.15 -19.45 35.96
C ALA A 439 5.33 -20.17 37.32
N ASP A 440 6.59 -20.46 37.69
CA ASP A 440 7.00 -21.09 38.92
C ASP A 440 8.04 -20.22 39.63
N HIS A 441 8.47 -20.61 40.83
CA HIS A 441 9.51 -19.87 41.57
C HIS A 441 10.88 -19.98 40.85
N PRO A 442 11.53 -18.86 40.44
CA PRO A 442 12.84 -18.90 39.81
C PRO A 442 13.96 -19.50 40.71
N PRO A 443 14.95 -20.22 40.12
CA PRO A 443 15.15 -20.43 38.70
C PRO A 443 14.18 -21.47 38.12
N THR A 444 13.58 -21.15 36.98
CA THR A 444 12.60 -22.00 36.33
C THR A 444 12.86 -22.10 34.82
N ARG A 445 12.28 -23.12 34.20
CA ARG A 445 12.18 -23.22 32.74
C ARG A 445 10.81 -22.75 32.20
N ARG A 446 9.83 -22.61 33.10
CA ARG A 446 8.44 -22.33 32.73
C ARG A 446 8.09 -20.87 32.96
N TRP A 447 7.61 -20.25 31.89
CA TRP A 447 7.28 -18.84 31.86
C TRP A 447 5.87 -18.67 31.28
N ARG A 448 5.15 -17.69 31.75
CA ARG A 448 3.83 -17.31 31.26
C ARG A 448 3.93 -16.00 30.49
N GLN A 449 3.47 -16.01 29.27
CA GLN A 449 3.35 -14.82 28.45
C GLN A 449 1.94 -14.24 28.51
N THR A 450 1.86 -12.92 28.53
CA THR A 450 0.65 -12.15 28.25
C THR A 450 0.99 -11.11 27.20
N ALA A 451 0.27 -11.12 26.07
CA ALA A 451 0.39 -10.07 25.06
C ALA A 451 -1.00 -9.50 24.73
N VAL A 452 -1.07 -8.19 24.56
CA VAL A 452 -2.27 -7.48 24.09
C VAL A 452 -1.98 -6.90 22.73
N LEU A 453 -2.77 -7.28 21.75
CA LEU A 453 -2.68 -6.82 20.38
C LEU A 453 -3.87 -5.93 20.05
N GLU A 454 -3.67 -4.82 19.35
CA GLU A 454 -4.72 -4.12 18.64
C GLU A 454 -4.69 -4.54 17.16
N ILE A 455 -5.80 -5.05 16.65
CA ILE A 455 -5.96 -5.48 15.28
C ILE A 455 -7.06 -4.65 14.64
N CYS A 456 -6.75 -3.89 13.60
CA CYS A 456 -7.70 -3.09 12.86
C CYS A 456 -7.88 -3.63 11.43
N ALA A 457 -9.13 -3.61 10.96
CA ALA A 457 -9.49 -3.93 9.60
C ALA A 457 -10.23 -2.75 8.98
N ASN A 458 -9.78 -2.31 7.80
CA ASN A 458 -10.44 -1.33 6.97
C ASN A 458 -10.90 -2.03 5.69
N VAL A 459 -12.23 -2.13 5.50
CA VAL A 459 -12.83 -2.83 4.36
C VAL A 459 -13.34 -1.82 3.36
N SER A 460 -13.02 -2.04 2.09
CA SER A 460 -13.49 -1.24 0.97
C SER A 460 -13.99 -2.12 -0.17
N GLU A 461 -15.06 -1.69 -0.81
CA GLU A 461 -15.60 -2.26 -2.04
C GLU A 461 -15.01 -1.52 -3.24
N THR A 462 -14.67 -2.23 -4.32
CA THR A 462 -14.31 -1.62 -5.59
C THR A 462 -15.53 -1.61 -6.50
N THR A 463 -16.08 -0.42 -6.74
CA THR A 463 -17.27 -0.21 -7.55
C THR A 463 -16.92 0.45 -8.87
N GLU A 464 -17.47 -0.05 -9.97
CA GLU A 464 -17.39 0.59 -11.26
C GLU A 464 -18.60 1.52 -11.44
N ILE A 465 -18.32 2.82 -11.64
CA ILE A 465 -19.35 3.83 -11.83
C ILE A 465 -19.12 4.58 -13.13
N THR A 466 -20.19 4.81 -13.88
CA THR A 466 -20.18 5.70 -15.04
C THR A 466 -20.84 7.01 -14.66
N VAL A 467 -20.08 8.09 -14.72
CA VAL A 467 -20.54 9.44 -14.37
C VAL A 467 -20.57 10.32 -15.61
N VAL A 468 -21.56 11.23 -15.65
CA VAL A 468 -21.61 12.28 -16.67
C VAL A 468 -20.61 13.38 -16.29
N THR A 469 -19.73 13.72 -17.22
CA THR A 469 -18.70 14.76 -17.05
C THR A 469 -19.03 16.05 -17.81
N ALA A 470 -19.82 15.96 -18.87
CA ALA A 470 -20.31 17.12 -19.60
C ALA A 470 -21.70 16.85 -20.18
N VAL A 471 -22.49 17.91 -20.31
CA VAL A 471 -23.83 17.88 -20.91
C VAL A 471 -23.90 18.94 -22.00
N PHE A 472 -24.39 18.57 -23.17
CA PHE A 472 -24.54 19.44 -24.33
C PHE A 472 -25.98 19.45 -24.80
N ALA A 473 -26.46 20.59 -25.21
CA ALA A 473 -27.78 20.68 -25.87
C ALA A 473 -27.76 19.72 -27.08
N ASP A 474 -28.86 18.97 -27.21
CA ASP A 474 -29.07 18.17 -28.43
C ASP A 474 -29.55 19.17 -29.50
N VAL A 475 -28.56 19.78 -30.19
CA VAL A 475 -28.87 20.65 -31.33
C VAL A 475 -29.36 19.72 -32.42
N GLN A 476 -30.67 19.58 -32.52
CA GLN A 476 -31.31 18.94 -33.66
C GLN A 476 -30.79 19.66 -34.91
N PRO A 477 -30.33 18.93 -35.96
CA PRO A 477 -30.02 19.60 -37.20
C PRO A 477 -31.21 20.44 -37.63
N GLN A 478 -30.99 21.75 -37.84
CA GLN A 478 -32.07 22.63 -38.27
C GLN A 478 -32.83 21.99 -39.43
N PRO A 479 -34.18 21.89 -39.38
CA PRO A 479 -34.93 21.19 -40.43
C PRO A 479 -34.75 21.74 -41.85
N ASP A 480 -34.13 22.90 -42.00
CA ASP A 480 -33.94 23.62 -43.23
C ASP A 480 -32.46 23.79 -43.63
N CYS A 481 -31.59 22.80 -43.37
CA CYS A 481 -30.19 22.83 -43.81
C CYS A 481 -29.98 21.99 -45.09
N PRO A 482 -30.18 22.57 -46.30
CA PRO A 482 -30.03 21.82 -47.54
C PRO A 482 -28.60 21.35 -47.73
N PRO A 483 -28.38 20.14 -48.24
CA PRO A 483 -27.04 19.63 -48.50
C PRO A 483 -26.20 20.61 -49.34
N GLY A 484 -24.96 20.87 -48.89
CA GLY A 484 -24.04 21.80 -49.58
C GLY A 484 -24.21 23.28 -49.20
N THR A 485 -25.12 23.61 -48.28
CA THR A 485 -25.23 24.96 -47.73
C THR A 485 -24.50 25.05 -46.37
N THR A 486 -24.46 26.25 -45.78
CA THR A 486 -23.90 26.49 -44.44
C THR A 486 -24.90 27.28 -43.62
N PHE A 487 -24.87 27.09 -42.28
CA PHE A 487 -25.60 27.95 -41.37
C PHE A 487 -24.65 28.62 -40.36
N ASP A 488 -25.07 29.70 -39.77
CA ASP A 488 -24.29 30.45 -38.78
C ASP A 488 -24.44 29.82 -37.37
N TYR A 489 -23.31 29.59 -36.70
CA TYR A 489 -23.25 29.05 -35.36
C TYR A 489 -22.47 30.00 -34.43
N VAL A 490 -23.06 30.40 -33.33
CA VAL A 490 -22.38 31.22 -32.33
C VAL A 490 -21.68 30.30 -31.30
N ILE A 491 -20.36 30.44 -31.22
CA ILE A 491 -19.54 29.62 -30.31
C ILE A 491 -19.95 29.86 -28.85
N GLN A 492 -20.31 28.80 -28.16
CA GLN A 492 -20.70 28.79 -26.76
C GLN A 492 -19.53 28.54 -25.81
N LYS A 493 -19.70 28.84 -24.51
CA LYS A 493 -18.69 28.52 -23.49
C LYS A 493 -18.52 27.01 -23.34
N GLY A 494 -17.31 26.51 -23.56
CA GLY A 494 -16.98 25.09 -23.52
C GLY A 494 -16.92 24.41 -24.89
N ASP A 495 -17.28 25.12 -25.97
CA ASP A 495 -17.17 24.59 -27.32
C ASP A 495 -15.71 24.38 -27.74
N THR A 496 -15.52 23.31 -28.50
CA THR A 496 -14.34 23.06 -29.32
C THR A 496 -14.80 22.79 -30.75
N LEU A 497 -13.95 23.04 -31.75
CA LEU A 497 -14.32 22.69 -33.14
C LEU A 497 -14.68 21.21 -33.29
N SER A 498 -14.08 20.34 -32.51
CA SER A 498 -14.39 18.90 -32.50
C SER A 498 -15.79 18.62 -31.93
N SER A 499 -16.19 19.29 -30.83
CA SER A 499 -17.53 19.15 -30.27
C SER A 499 -18.60 19.70 -31.21
N ILE A 500 -18.36 20.88 -31.82
CA ILE A 500 -19.25 21.51 -32.82
C ILE A 500 -19.39 20.63 -34.07
N ALA A 501 -18.29 20.10 -34.61
CA ALA A 501 -18.31 19.21 -35.76
C ALA A 501 -19.14 17.96 -35.52
N ARG A 502 -18.94 17.32 -34.38
CA ARG A 502 -19.67 16.11 -33.95
C ARG A 502 -21.17 16.40 -33.78
N ALA A 503 -21.51 17.53 -33.13
CA ALA A 503 -22.89 17.94 -32.90
C ALA A 503 -23.66 18.17 -34.18
N ASN A 504 -23.00 18.56 -35.25
CA ASN A 504 -23.62 18.92 -36.51
C ASN A 504 -23.36 17.90 -37.63
N ASN A 505 -22.99 16.64 -37.30
CA ASN A 505 -22.70 15.55 -38.23
C ASN A 505 -21.73 15.98 -39.37
N THR A 506 -20.71 16.77 -39.01
CA THR A 506 -19.71 17.27 -39.94
C THR A 506 -18.30 16.98 -39.39
N THR A 507 -17.27 17.41 -40.09
CA THR A 507 -15.88 17.24 -39.64
C THR A 507 -15.23 18.59 -39.35
N VAL A 508 -14.22 18.60 -38.47
CA VAL A 508 -13.42 19.81 -38.20
C VAL A 508 -12.83 20.38 -39.46
N GLN A 509 -12.39 19.53 -40.41
CA GLN A 509 -11.87 19.96 -41.69
C GLN A 509 -12.91 20.66 -42.55
N ALA A 510 -14.15 20.13 -42.56
CA ALA A 510 -15.26 20.75 -43.30
C ALA A 510 -15.65 22.12 -42.70
N ILE A 511 -15.63 22.26 -41.36
CA ILE A 511 -15.83 23.56 -40.71
C ILE A 511 -14.72 24.53 -41.08
N LEU A 512 -13.46 24.13 -41.01
CA LEU A 512 -12.32 24.98 -41.37
C LEU A 512 -12.36 25.42 -42.86
N ALA A 513 -12.82 24.54 -43.76
CA ALA A 513 -12.92 24.86 -45.18
C ALA A 513 -13.88 26.03 -45.45
N VAL A 514 -14.93 26.20 -44.65
CA VAL A 514 -15.91 27.30 -44.79
C VAL A 514 -15.65 28.47 -43.83
N ASN A 515 -14.58 28.38 -43.02
CA ASN A 515 -14.18 29.41 -42.04
C ASN A 515 -12.67 29.72 -42.14
N PRO A 516 -12.20 30.34 -43.26
CA PRO A 516 -10.78 30.61 -43.45
C PRO A 516 -10.18 31.58 -42.43
N GLN A 517 -11.01 32.28 -41.69
CA GLN A 517 -10.60 33.15 -40.57
C GLN A 517 -10.10 32.37 -39.34
N ILE A 518 -10.36 31.08 -39.22
CA ILE A 518 -9.84 30.22 -38.14
C ILE A 518 -8.48 29.67 -38.59
N THR A 519 -7.41 30.34 -38.19
CA THR A 519 -6.04 29.98 -38.55
C THR A 519 -5.45 28.90 -37.64
N ASN A 520 -5.98 28.76 -36.41
CA ASN A 520 -5.58 27.72 -35.46
C ASN A 520 -6.83 26.97 -34.95
N PRO A 521 -6.99 25.69 -35.30
CA PRO A 521 -8.17 24.91 -34.93
C PRO A 521 -8.32 24.66 -33.42
N ASN A 522 -7.27 24.88 -32.66
CA ASN A 522 -7.30 24.70 -31.20
C ASN A 522 -7.69 25.99 -30.45
N ILE A 523 -7.91 27.09 -31.15
CA ILE A 523 -8.26 28.38 -30.54
C ILE A 523 -9.52 28.94 -31.19
N ILE A 524 -10.63 28.86 -30.45
CA ILE A 524 -11.91 29.51 -30.84
C ILE A 524 -12.39 30.39 -29.67
N PHE A 525 -13.16 31.42 -29.98
CA PHE A 525 -13.59 32.42 -29.01
C PHE A 525 -15.10 32.40 -28.83
N VAL A 526 -15.54 32.29 -27.59
CA VAL A 526 -16.97 32.37 -27.20
C VAL A 526 -17.58 33.66 -27.72
N GLY A 527 -18.82 33.56 -28.25
CA GLY A 527 -19.58 34.66 -28.83
C GLY A 527 -19.22 35.00 -30.28
N ARG A 528 -18.22 34.39 -30.89
CA ARG A 528 -17.95 34.52 -32.33
C ARG A 528 -18.83 33.57 -33.12
N THR A 529 -19.33 34.08 -34.24
CA THR A 529 -20.12 33.32 -35.23
C THR A 529 -19.18 32.63 -36.22
N ILE A 530 -19.38 31.34 -36.46
CA ILE A 530 -18.73 30.52 -37.46
C ILE A 530 -19.76 29.86 -38.37
N LYS A 531 -19.38 29.52 -39.59
CA LYS A 531 -20.23 28.79 -40.52
C LYS A 531 -20.07 27.29 -40.34
N ILE A 532 -21.17 26.58 -40.25
CA ILE A 532 -21.18 25.11 -40.15
C ILE A 532 -21.74 24.56 -41.46
N PRO A 533 -21.01 23.67 -42.17
CA PRO A 533 -21.52 23.06 -43.37
C PRO A 533 -22.62 22.03 -43.06
N CYS A 534 -23.70 22.07 -43.83
CA CYS A 534 -24.77 21.09 -43.76
C CYS A 534 -24.31 19.75 -44.26
N PRO A 535 -24.58 18.63 -43.56
CA PRO A 535 -24.16 17.31 -43.99
C PRO A 535 -24.73 16.98 -45.37
N MET A 536 -23.89 16.47 -46.28
CA MET A 536 -24.36 15.89 -47.51
C MET A 536 -25.17 14.64 -47.18
N GLY A 537 -26.46 14.62 -47.50
CA GLY A 537 -27.30 13.46 -47.30
C GLY A 537 -26.61 12.22 -47.90
N MET A 538 -26.40 11.20 -47.12
CA MET A 538 -26.02 9.90 -47.65
C MET A 538 -27.22 9.40 -48.47
N GLY A 539 -27.06 9.39 -49.83
CA GLY A 539 -27.97 8.78 -50.77
C GLY A 539 -28.03 7.27 -50.58
#